data_4f3013e10bbc4cc9eef72748b7de7023
#
_entry.id   4f3013e10bbc4cc9eef72748b7de7023
#
_cell.length_a   1.000
_cell.length_b   1.000
_cell.length_c   1.000
_cell.angle_alpha   90.00
_cell.angle_beta   90.00
_cell.angle_gamma   90.00
#
_symmetry.space_group_name_H-M   'P 1'
#
loop_
_entity.id
_entity.type
_entity.pdbx_description
1 polymer ?
#
loop_
_entity_poly.entity_id
_entity_poly.type
_entity_poly.pdbx_seq_one_letter_code
_entity_poly.pdbx_strand_id
1 'polypeptide(L)'
;QELASVLPVSGAHSAYATRFIDPAWGFAMGYNYFLQWLVTAPIEFTAASIMIQFWDTKEVVPRGVWIAIFFIVLLVINLFGVRGYAEFEFIATLIKVITVIGLIIVMICIDCGGTPSNKYLGAATWHNPGAFNNSFKGFCASFAGVAFAFALSLIHI
;
A
#
# COMPACT_ATOMS: atom_id res chain seq x y z
N GLN A 1 19.30 7.13 2.08
CA GLN A 1 19.00 8.58 2.04
C GLN A 1 20.29 9.41 1.99
N GLU A 2 21.30 9.14 2.81
CA GLU A 2 22.57 9.89 2.83
C GLU A 2 23.30 9.87 1.47
N LEU A 3 23.37 8.72 0.80
CA LEU A 3 23.99 8.63 -0.53
C LEU A 3 23.20 9.43 -1.58
N ALA A 4 21.89 9.48 -1.50
CA ALA A 4 21.06 10.24 -2.44
C ALA A 4 21.19 11.76 -2.25
N SER A 5 21.50 12.24 -1.05
CA SER A 5 21.74 13.65 -0.78
C SER A 5 23.13 14.13 -1.24
N VAL A 6 24.13 13.23 -1.22
CA VAL A 6 25.51 13.54 -1.62
C VAL A 6 25.75 13.31 -3.12
N LEU A 7 25.13 12.30 -3.69
CA LEU A 7 25.30 11.89 -5.08
C LEU A 7 23.92 11.69 -5.74
N PRO A 8 23.20 12.76 -6.10
CA PRO A 8 21.89 12.64 -6.74
C PRO A 8 22.04 12.11 -8.18
N VAL A 9 21.77 10.83 -8.38
CA VAL A 9 21.78 10.18 -9.70
C VAL A 9 20.42 9.52 -9.98
N SER A 10 19.97 9.59 -11.22
CA SER A 10 18.76 8.86 -11.64
C SER A 10 18.97 7.36 -11.52
N GLY A 11 17.97 6.63 -10.98
CA GLY A 11 18.07 5.20 -10.72
C GLY A 11 18.85 4.86 -9.46
N ALA A 12 18.86 5.75 -8.46
CA ALA A 12 19.63 5.73 -7.22
C ALA A 12 20.04 4.35 -6.72
N HIS A 13 19.08 3.46 -6.45
CA HIS A 13 19.37 2.13 -5.85
C HIS A 13 20.22 1.23 -6.76
N SER A 14 19.83 1.10 -8.02
CA SER A 14 20.58 0.26 -8.97
C SER A 14 21.91 0.91 -9.39
N ALA A 15 21.92 2.25 -9.54
CA ALA A 15 23.13 2.98 -9.89
C ALA A 15 24.19 2.91 -8.78
N TYR A 16 23.79 3.05 -7.51
CA TYR A 16 24.70 2.90 -6.39
C TYR A 16 25.21 1.46 -6.24
N ALA A 17 24.33 0.47 -6.40
CA ALA A 17 24.75 -0.93 -6.35
C ALA A 17 25.74 -1.27 -7.46
N THR A 18 25.51 -0.78 -8.68
CA THR A 18 26.43 -0.96 -9.80
C THR A 18 27.79 -0.31 -9.55
N ARG A 19 27.82 0.86 -8.91
CA ARG A 19 29.05 1.64 -8.71
C ARG A 19 29.85 1.19 -7.51
N PHE A 20 29.17 0.80 -6.40
CA PHE A 20 29.82 0.55 -5.11
C PHE A 20 29.93 -0.93 -4.73
N ILE A 21 29.15 -1.81 -5.37
CA ILE A 21 29.16 -3.23 -5.09
C ILE A 21 29.65 -4.01 -6.31
N ASP A 22 28.80 -4.19 -7.30
CA ASP A 22 29.08 -4.95 -8.51
C ASP A 22 28.04 -4.66 -9.60
N PRO A 23 28.42 -4.59 -10.89
CA PRO A 23 27.47 -4.36 -11.99
C PRO A 23 26.36 -5.42 -12.07
N ALA A 24 26.66 -6.69 -11.79
CA ALA A 24 25.67 -7.76 -11.79
C ALA A 24 24.63 -7.58 -10.69
N TRP A 25 25.07 -7.11 -9.52
CA TRP A 25 24.17 -6.79 -8.40
C TRP A 25 23.26 -5.61 -8.72
N GLY A 26 23.80 -4.56 -9.33
CA GLY A 26 23.03 -3.40 -9.80
C GLY A 26 21.97 -3.78 -10.82
N PHE A 27 22.30 -4.65 -11.77
CA PHE A 27 21.34 -5.19 -12.74
C PHE A 27 20.22 -6.00 -12.04
N ALA A 28 20.58 -6.89 -11.13
CA ALA A 28 19.61 -7.69 -10.38
C ALA A 28 18.65 -6.82 -9.57
N MET A 29 19.13 -5.76 -8.91
CA MET A 29 18.31 -4.81 -8.18
C MET A 29 17.35 -4.03 -9.09
N GLY A 30 17.82 -3.57 -10.23
CA GLY A 30 17.00 -2.88 -11.22
C GLY A 30 15.89 -3.78 -11.77
N TYR A 31 16.23 -5.04 -12.08
CA TYR A 31 15.27 -6.03 -12.55
C TYR A 31 14.24 -6.41 -11.49
N ASN A 32 14.69 -6.57 -10.23
CA ASN A 32 13.78 -6.82 -9.11
C ASN A 32 12.79 -5.67 -8.89
N TYR A 33 13.27 -4.43 -8.99
CA TYR A 33 12.42 -3.23 -8.90
C TYR A 33 11.38 -3.20 -10.04
N PHE A 34 11.78 -3.52 -11.26
CA PHE A 34 10.86 -3.63 -12.40
C PHE A 34 9.78 -4.70 -12.15
N LEU A 35 10.18 -5.90 -11.71
CA LEU A 35 9.24 -6.99 -11.41
C LEU A 35 8.29 -6.63 -10.28
N GLN A 36 8.78 -5.96 -9.25
CA GLN A 36 7.93 -5.49 -8.15
C GLN A 36 6.79 -4.62 -8.67
N TRP A 37 7.07 -3.63 -9.51
CA TRP A 37 6.04 -2.76 -10.06
C TRP A 37 5.11 -3.46 -11.04
N LEU A 38 5.64 -4.37 -11.83
CA LEU A 38 4.85 -5.16 -12.77
C LEU A 38 3.78 -6.00 -12.05
N VAL A 39 4.08 -6.49 -10.86
CA VAL A 39 3.17 -7.33 -10.06
C VAL A 39 2.27 -6.48 -9.16
N THR A 40 2.79 -5.39 -8.59
CA THR A 40 2.06 -4.54 -7.63
C THR A 40 0.83 -3.88 -8.27
N ALA A 41 0.96 -3.32 -9.46
CA ALA A 41 -0.14 -2.62 -10.12
C ALA A 41 -1.40 -3.51 -10.35
N PRO A 42 -1.31 -4.72 -10.90
CA PRO A 42 -2.47 -5.63 -11.02
C PRO A 42 -3.07 -6.02 -9.67
N ILE A 43 -2.25 -6.19 -8.64
CA ILE A 43 -2.73 -6.52 -7.30
C ILE A 43 -3.55 -5.37 -6.72
N GLU A 44 -3.10 -4.13 -6.87
CA GLU A 44 -3.83 -2.95 -6.41
C GLU A 44 -5.17 -2.78 -7.12
N PHE A 45 -5.23 -2.98 -8.44
CA PHE A 45 -6.50 -2.96 -9.18
C PHE A 45 -7.46 -4.04 -8.70
N THR A 46 -6.94 -5.23 -8.41
CA THR A 46 -7.74 -6.32 -7.87
C THR A 46 -8.25 -5.98 -6.48
N ALA A 47 -7.42 -5.44 -5.60
CA ALA A 47 -7.81 -5.00 -4.27
C ALA A 47 -8.88 -3.90 -4.34
N ALA A 48 -8.72 -2.90 -5.21
CA ALA A 48 -9.70 -1.85 -5.41
C ALA A 48 -11.05 -2.42 -5.90
N SER A 49 -11.04 -3.40 -6.79
CA SER A 49 -12.27 -4.05 -7.27
C SER A 49 -13.01 -4.81 -6.16
N ILE A 50 -12.28 -5.45 -5.23
CA ILE A 50 -12.85 -6.13 -4.07
C ILE A 50 -13.52 -5.12 -3.12
N MET A 51 -12.92 -3.95 -2.93
CA MET A 51 -13.52 -2.90 -2.10
C MET A 51 -14.87 -2.42 -2.65
N ILE A 52 -15.01 -2.32 -3.96
CA ILE A 52 -16.29 -1.93 -4.58
C ILE A 52 -17.37 -3.00 -4.42
N GLN A 53 -17.00 -4.27 -4.40
CA GLN A 53 -17.95 -5.36 -4.17
C GLN A 53 -18.67 -5.26 -2.81
N PHE A 54 -18.09 -4.55 -1.85
CA PHE A 54 -18.78 -4.29 -0.58
C PHE A 54 -20.10 -3.53 -0.78
N TRP A 55 -20.17 -2.65 -1.79
CA TRP A 55 -21.40 -1.93 -2.15
C TRP A 55 -22.23 -2.65 -3.22
N ASP A 56 -21.59 -3.42 -4.11
CA ASP A 56 -22.26 -4.21 -5.15
C ASP A 56 -22.44 -5.66 -4.71
N THR A 57 -23.27 -5.85 -3.66
CA THR A 57 -23.53 -7.18 -3.08
C THR A 57 -24.24 -8.16 -4.04
N LYS A 58 -24.82 -7.65 -5.12
CA LYS A 58 -25.54 -8.47 -6.12
C LYS A 58 -24.66 -8.89 -7.31
N GLU A 59 -23.39 -8.50 -7.31
CA GLU A 59 -22.44 -8.76 -8.40
C GLU A 59 -23.01 -8.41 -9.80
N VAL A 60 -23.77 -7.31 -9.88
CA VAL A 60 -24.41 -6.84 -11.12
C VAL A 60 -23.35 -6.52 -12.17
N VAL A 61 -22.18 -6.04 -11.73
CA VAL A 61 -21.07 -5.71 -12.61
C VAL A 61 -19.90 -6.68 -12.35
N PRO A 62 -19.43 -7.43 -13.37
CA PRO A 62 -18.29 -8.34 -13.20
C PRO A 62 -17.02 -7.58 -12.82
N ARG A 63 -16.19 -8.18 -11.94
CA ARG A 63 -14.93 -7.59 -11.43
C ARG A 63 -14.03 -7.04 -12.52
N GLY A 64 -13.96 -7.73 -13.67
CA GLY A 64 -13.13 -7.31 -14.80
C GLY A 64 -13.46 -5.91 -15.33
N VAL A 65 -14.73 -5.50 -15.25
CA VAL A 65 -15.15 -4.16 -15.67
C VAL A 65 -14.58 -3.09 -14.73
N TRP A 66 -14.62 -3.31 -13.43
CA TRP A 66 -14.04 -2.39 -12.45
C TRP A 66 -12.53 -2.26 -12.61
N ILE A 67 -11.84 -3.38 -12.81
CA ILE A 67 -10.40 -3.38 -13.09
C ILE A 67 -10.08 -2.57 -14.36
N ALA A 68 -10.87 -2.75 -15.43
CA ALA A 68 -10.69 -2.01 -16.67
C ALA A 68 -10.92 -0.50 -16.48
N ILE A 69 -11.94 -0.11 -15.71
CA ILE A 69 -12.22 1.30 -15.41
C ILE A 69 -11.03 1.93 -14.66
N PHE A 70 -10.52 1.29 -13.60
CA PHE A 70 -9.39 1.79 -12.85
C PHE A 70 -8.13 1.89 -13.70
N PHE A 71 -7.88 0.89 -14.56
CA PHE A 71 -6.76 0.92 -15.49
C PHE A 71 -6.85 2.09 -16.45
N ILE A 72 -8.02 2.32 -17.05
CA ILE A 72 -8.25 3.45 -17.97
C ILE A 72 -8.05 4.79 -17.26
N VAL A 73 -8.61 4.95 -16.06
CA VAL A 73 -8.45 6.18 -15.26
C VAL A 73 -6.98 6.44 -14.99
N LEU A 74 -6.22 5.43 -14.58
CA LEU A 74 -4.79 5.57 -14.31
C LEU A 74 -4.00 5.89 -15.58
N LEU A 75 -4.34 5.28 -16.69
CA LEU A 75 -3.74 5.55 -18.00
C LEU A 75 -3.99 7.00 -18.42
N VAL A 76 -5.21 7.49 -18.29
CA VAL A 76 -5.57 8.88 -18.60
C VAL A 76 -4.76 9.85 -17.73
N ILE A 77 -4.65 9.61 -16.42
CA ILE A 77 -3.85 10.46 -15.52
C ILE A 77 -2.38 10.52 -15.97
N ASN A 78 -1.81 9.37 -16.37
CA ASN A 78 -0.44 9.32 -16.86
C ASN A 78 -0.23 10.05 -18.18
N LEU A 79 -1.26 10.18 -19.03
CA LEU A 79 -1.18 10.93 -20.29
C LEU A 79 -1.05 12.45 -20.08
N PHE A 80 -1.49 12.99 -18.94
CA PHE A 80 -1.33 14.41 -18.61
C PHE A 80 0.12 14.81 -18.26
N GLY A 81 1.04 13.85 -18.27
CA GLY A 81 2.45 14.09 -17.98
C GLY A 81 2.74 14.29 -16.49
N VAL A 82 4.00 14.64 -16.20
CA VAL A 82 4.51 14.69 -14.81
C VAL A 82 3.77 15.71 -13.95
N ARG A 83 3.37 16.84 -14.51
CA ARG A 83 2.63 17.89 -13.77
C ARG A 83 1.25 17.41 -13.31
N GLY A 84 0.46 16.85 -14.23
CA GLY A 84 -0.87 16.36 -13.91
C GLY A 84 -0.83 15.21 -12.91
N TYR A 85 0.15 14.31 -13.06
CA TYR A 85 0.39 13.24 -12.11
C TYR A 85 0.71 13.78 -10.70
N ALA A 86 1.61 14.76 -10.59
CA ALA A 86 2.01 15.33 -9.32
C ALA A 86 0.85 16.04 -8.58
N GLU A 87 0.01 16.79 -9.30
CA GLU A 87 -1.17 17.43 -8.71
C GLU A 87 -2.19 16.39 -8.23
N PHE A 88 -2.44 15.36 -9.05
CA PHE A 88 -3.33 14.27 -8.65
C PHE A 88 -2.80 13.54 -7.40
N GLU A 89 -1.51 13.24 -7.35
CA GLU A 89 -0.86 12.58 -6.23
C GLU A 89 -0.94 13.44 -4.95
N PHE A 90 -0.77 14.74 -5.07
CA PHE A 90 -0.92 15.67 -3.94
C PHE A 90 -2.33 15.60 -3.35
N ILE A 91 -3.36 15.70 -4.20
CA ILE A 91 -4.77 15.65 -3.75
C ILE A 91 -5.07 14.27 -3.15
N ALA A 92 -4.65 13.19 -3.79
CA ALA A 92 -4.86 11.83 -3.30
C ALA A 92 -4.16 11.59 -1.95
N THR A 93 -2.96 12.15 -1.76
CA THR A 93 -2.23 12.08 -0.50
C THR A 93 -2.93 12.86 0.61
N LEU A 94 -3.47 14.05 0.31
CA LEU A 94 -4.24 14.83 1.26
C LEU A 94 -5.48 14.07 1.75
N ILE A 95 -6.23 13.48 0.81
CA ILE A 95 -7.40 12.64 1.13
C ILE A 95 -6.97 11.45 2.00
N LYS A 96 -5.86 10.79 1.67
CA LYS A 96 -5.30 9.67 2.44
C LYS A 96 -4.99 10.08 3.88
N VAL A 97 -4.32 11.20 4.08
CA VAL A 97 -3.97 11.71 5.43
C VAL A 97 -5.23 12.00 6.25
N ILE A 98 -6.21 12.69 5.67
CA ILE A 98 -7.48 13.00 6.35
C ILE A 98 -8.22 11.70 6.73
N THR A 99 -8.25 10.73 5.80
CA THR A 99 -8.90 9.44 6.04
C THR A 99 -8.22 8.66 7.17
N VAL A 100 -6.89 8.64 7.20
CA VAL A 100 -6.14 7.95 8.27
C VAL A 100 -6.40 8.60 9.63
N ILE A 101 -6.40 9.92 9.70
CA ILE A 101 -6.74 10.64 10.95
C ILE A 101 -8.18 10.29 11.39
N GLY A 102 -9.13 10.31 10.46
CA GLY A 102 -10.51 9.94 10.75
C GLY A 102 -10.64 8.50 11.26
N LEU A 103 -9.94 7.55 10.64
CA LEU A 103 -9.92 6.15 11.07
C LEU A 103 -9.32 5.99 12.48
N ILE A 104 -8.24 6.72 12.80
CA ILE A 104 -7.64 6.71 14.15
C ILE A 104 -8.67 7.16 15.18
N ILE A 105 -9.39 8.26 14.93
CA ILE A 105 -10.43 8.78 15.83
C ILE A 105 -11.54 7.74 16.01
N VAL A 106 -12.03 7.15 14.91
CA VAL A 106 -13.06 6.11 14.96
C VAL A 106 -12.60 4.89 15.76
N MET A 107 -11.36 4.44 15.56
CA MET A 107 -10.81 3.31 16.32
C MET A 107 -10.73 3.61 17.82
N ILE A 108 -10.32 4.80 18.20
CA ILE A 108 -10.30 5.23 19.60
C ILE A 108 -11.73 5.23 20.17
N CYS A 109 -12.71 5.76 19.44
CA CYS A 109 -14.11 5.75 19.86
C CYS A 109 -14.64 4.32 20.06
N ILE A 110 -14.31 3.41 19.14
CA ILE A 110 -14.70 1.98 19.24
C ILE A 110 -14.07 1.34 20.48
N ASP A 111 -12.78 1.59 20.72
CA ASP A 111 -12.06 1.04 21.86
C ASP A 111 -12.63 1.54 23.21
N CYS A 112 -13.02 2.81 23.27
CA CYS A 112 -13.68 3.42 24.43
C CYS A 112 -15.14 2.97 24.64
N GLY A 113 -15.69 2.09 23.78
CA GLY A 113 -17.06 1.59 23.93
C GLY A 113 -18.12 2.36 23.16
N GLY A 114 -17.76 3.17 22.16
CA GLY A 114 -18.68 3.89 21.29
C GLY A 114 -19.44 3.01 20.28
N THR A 115 -19.44 1.70 20.47
CA THR A 115 -20.22 0.73 19.68
C THR A 115 -21.61 0.50 20.28
N PRO A 116 -22.61 0.04 19.48
CA PRO A 116 -23.96 -0.29 20.00
C PRO A 116 -23.96 -1.28 21.17
N SER A 117 -22.88 -2.05 21.33
CA SER A 117 -22.70 -2.99 22.44
C SER A 117 -22.22 -2.33 23.75
N ASN A 118 -21.84 -1.05 23.72
CA ASN A 118 -21.30 -0.27 24.86
C ASN A 118 -20.22 -1.00 25.69
N LYS A 119 -19.47 -1.90 25.02
CA LYS A 119 -18.45 -2.71 25.68
C LYS A 119 -17.08 -2.09 25.45
N TYR A 120 -16.41 -1.69 26.51
CA TYR A 120 -15.02 -1.29 26.47
C TYR A 120 -14.14 -2.48 26.06
N LEU A 121 -13.41 -2.33 24.96
CA LEU A 121 -12.53 -3.37 24.41
C LEU A 121 -11.16 -3.35 25.09
N GLY A 122 -10.53 -2.21 25.16
CA GLY A 122 -9.21 -2.03 25.77
C GLY A 122 -8.21 -3.12 25.40
N ALA A 123 -7.57 -3.73 26.38
CA ALA A 123 -6.59 -4.78 26.19
C ALA A 123 -7.20 -6.20 26.14
N ALA A 124 -8.53 -6.36 26.04
CA ALA A 124 -9.17 -7.67 26.11
C ALA A 124 -8.69 -8.63 25.00
N THR A 125 -8.49 -8.12 23.79
CA THR A 125 -7.99 -8.90 22.64
C THR A 125 -6.53 -9.36 22.78
N TRP A 126 -5.73 -8.67 23.59
CA TRP A 126 -4.36 -9.09 23.91
C TRP A 126 -4.32 -10.28 24.88
N HIS A 127 -5.37 -10.47 25.68
CA HIS A 127 -5.49 -11.56 26.63
C HIS A 127 -6.28 -12.74 26.07
N ASN A 128 -7.29 -12.48 25.24
CA ASN A 128 -8.14 -13.51 24.64
C ASN A 128 -8.51 -13.13 23.18
N PRO A 129 -8.02 -13.86 22.17
CA PRO A 129 -7.27 -15.12 22.13
C PRO A 129 -5.76 -15.01 22.42
N GLY A 130 -5.24 -13.83 22.71
CA GLY A 130 -3.84 -13.57 23.02
C GLY A 130 -3.07 -12.91 21.88
N ALA A 131 -1.91 -12.30 22.20
CA ALA A 131 -1.10 -11.53 21.26
C ALA A 131 -0.56 -12.34 20.07
N PHE A 132 -0.35 -13.65 20.26
CA PHE A 132 0.14 -14.57 19.22
C PHE A 132 -0.90 -15.66 18.92
N ASN A 133 -2.03 -15.26 18.37
CA ASN A 133 -3.04 -16.20 17.91
C ASN A 133 -2.50 -17.03 16.74
N ASN A 134 -2.73 -18.36 16.77
CA ASN A 134 -2.16 -19.34 15.83
C ASN A 134 -0.62 -19.48 15.89
N SER A 135 0.03 -19.11 16.99
CA SER A 135 1.47 -19.31 17.21
C SER A 135 2.36 -18.80 16.05
N PHE A 136 3.39 -19.54 15.67
CA PHE A 136 4.33 -19.17 14.61
C PHE A 136 3.68 -19.00 13.23
N LYS A 137 2.62 -19.77 12.92
CA LYS A 137 1.91 -19.64 11.64
C LYS A 137 1.19 -18.28 11.51
N GLY A 138 0.58 -17.79 12.59
CA GLY A 138 -0.05 -16.48 12.64
C GLY A 138 0.98 -15.35 12.49
N PHE A 139 2.13 -15.51 13.15
CA PHE A 139 3.26 -14.59 13.02
C PHE A 139 3.75 -14.50 11.57
N CYS A 140 4.01 -15.62 10.90
CA CYS A 140 4.41 -15.63 9.49
C CYS A 140 3.34 -15.05 8.55
N ALA A 141 2.06 -15.31 8.81
CA ALA A 141 0.96 -14.76 8.01
C ALA A 141 0.88 -13.23 8.08
N SER A 142 1.21 -12.63 9.24
CA SER A 142 1.21 -11.17 9.38
C SER A 142 2.30 -10.49 8.55
N PHE A 143 3.41 -11.16 8.26
CA PHE A 143 4.45 -10.61 7.37
C PHE A 143 3.96 -10.36 5.96
N ALA A 144 3.05 -11.18 5.44
CA ALA A 144 2.48 -10.95 4.11
C ALA A 144 1.69 -9.63 4.06
N GLY A 145 0.89 -9.34 5.10
CA GLY A 145 0.17 -8.06 5.20
C GLY A 145 1.09 -6.87 5.43
N VAL A 146 2.10 -7.04 6.27
CA VAL A 146 3.10 -6.00 6.58
C VAL A 146 3.97 -5.68 5.36
N ALA A 147 4.31 -6.67 4.53
CA ALA A 147 5.06 -6.46 3.30
C ALA A 147 4.37 -5.46 2.35
N PHE A 148 3.04 -5.52 2.23
CA PHE A 148 2.28 -4.54 1.47
C PHE A 148 2.36 -3.13 2.06
N ALA A 149 2.26 -2.99 3.38
CA ALA A 149 2.34 -1.69 4.03
C ALA A 149 3.73 -1.03 3.88
N PHE A 150 4.79 -1.83 3.94
CA PHE A 150 6.16 -1.33 3.79
C PHE A 150 6.60 -1.15 2.32
N ALA A 151 6.10 -1.96 1.39
CA ALA A 151 6.40 -1.80 -0.03
C ALA A 151 5.99 -0.41 -0.55
N LEU A 152 4.86 0.11 -0.07
CA LEU A 152 4.38 1.44 -0.44
C LEU A 152 5.20 2.60 0.16
N SER A 153 5.92 2.38 1.28
CA SER A 153 6.73 3.43 1.89
C SER A 153 8.09 3.66 1.21
N LEU A 154 8.55 2.71 0.40
CA LEU A 154 9.81 2.82 -0.37
C LEU A 154 9.67 3.66 -1.64
N ILE A 155 8.45 4.08 -2.00
CA ILE A 155 8.15 4.83 -3.22
C ILE A 155 8.57 6.30 -3.11
N HIS A 156 8.71 6.82 -1.91
CA HIS A 156 8.97 8.24 -1.64
C HIS A 156 10.43 8.56 -1.29
N ILE A 157 11.40 7.82 -1.85
CA ILE A 157 12.83 8.13 -1.68
C ILE A 157 13.44 8.65 -2.97
#